data_4e4bcc14146fd7435b579ab0dd5eb826
#
_entry.id   4e4bcc14146fd7435b579ab0dd5eb826
#
_cell.length_a   1.000
_cell.length_b   1.000
_cell.length_c   1.000
_cell.angle_alpha   90.00
_cell.angle_beta   90.00
_cell.angle_gamma   90.00
#
_symmetry.space_group_name_H-M   'P 1'
#
loop_
_entity.id
_entity.type
_entity.pdbx_description
1 polymer ?
#
loop_
_entity_poly.entity_id
_entity_poly.type
_entity_poly.pdbx_seq_one_letter_code
_entity_poly.pdbx_strand_id
1 'polypeptide(L)'
;MKITKATRWRVFAGVWIQSLFTSATAFFSLFCLPFCNQFGWSNSDFSMAYTIYMFIYCAVGFLGGILAEKLQPRVAIYIGLVLFAGGWILTGFASSIPFLYIAYGIIAGAGAGTIYPACLPTALKWFPDKSGSISGLVQAGAACGPFIMSPIAQMLIDNFGAPMACKILGVVFLIGVGAVAWMIVPCPDGWTPEGWVPSAQQSKELHTKDYNIPQMVKTPIF
;
A
#
# COMPACT_ATOMS: atom_id res chain seq x y z
N MET A 1 -24.07 10.67 -6.66
CA MET A 1 -22.95 11.18 -7.46
C MET A 1 -23.10 10.59 -8.85
N LYS A 2 -23.14 11.40 -9.93
CA LYS A 2 -23.28 10.87 -11.30
C LYS A 2 -22.00 10.08 -11.63
N ILE A 3 -22.15 8.79 -11.89
CA ILE A 3 -21.06 7.90 -12.29
C ILE A 3 -20.73 8.22 -13.75
N THR A 4 -19.58 8.85 -13.97
CA THR A 4 -19.12 9.26 -15.30
C THR A 4 -17.86 8.48 -15.64
N LYS A 5 -17.56 8.30 -16.92
CA LYS A 5 -16.26 7.73 -17.37
C LYS A 5 -15.06 8.40 -16.71
N ALA A 6 -15.14 9.71 -16.40
CA ALA A 6 -14.14 10.46 -15.68
C ALA A 6 -13.91 9.96 -14.23
N THR A 7 -14.95 9.45 -13.53
CA THR A 7 -14.84 8.92 -12.17
C THR A 7 -13.96 7.67 -12.15
N ARG A 8 -14.09 6.81 -13.15
CA ARG A 8 -13.32 5.57 -13.31
C ARG A 8 -11.81 5.85 -13.43
N TRP A 9 -11.43 6.77 -14.33
CA TRP A 9 -10.02 7.14 -14.53
C TRP A 9 -9.45 7.91 -13.34
N ARG A 10 -10.28 8.69 -12.65
CA ARG A 10 -9.88 9.37 -11.41
C ARG A 10 -9.54 8.37 -10.29
N VAL A 11 -10.34 7.31 -10.12
CA VAL A 11 -10.04 6.25 -9.15
C VAL A 11 -8.75 5.53 -9.52
N PHE A 12 -8.58 5.20 -10.82
CA PHE A 12 -7.34 4.58 -11.29
C PHE A 12 -6.11 5.46 -10.99
N ALA A 13 -6.16 6.74 -11.35
CA ALA A 13 -5.08 7.69 -11.06
C ALA A 13 -4.79 7.76 -9.55
N GLY A 14 -5.85 7.76 -8.72
CA GLY A 14 -5.72 7.71 -7.27
C GLY A 14 -4.97 6.48 -6.79
N VAL A 15 -5.35 5.29 -7.25
CA VAL A 15 -4.69 4.04 -6.88
C VAL A 15 -3.26 3.98 -7.43
N TRP A 16 -3.02 4.47 -8.63
CA TRP A 16 -1.69 4.51 -9.23
C TRP A 16 -0.71 5.40 -8.45
N ILE A 17 -1.12 6.62 -8.10
CA ILE A 17 -0.32 7.54 -7.27
C ILE A 17 -0.13 6.95 -5.87
N GLN A 18 -1.18 6.35 -5.30
CA GLN A 18 -1.12 5.66 -4.02
C GLN A 18 -0.04 4.57 -4.02
N SER A 19 0.02 3.72 -5.06
CA SER A 19 1.01 2.65 -5.15
C SER A 19 2.44 3.18 -5.26
N LEU A 20 2.63 4.35 -5.91
CA LEU A 20 3.91 5.05 -5.98
C LEU A 20 4.42 5.46 -4.58
N PHE A 21 3.55 6.02 -3.74
CA PHE A 21 3.93 6.43 -2.38
C PHE A 21 4.18 5.24 -1.45
N THR A 22 3.34 4.20 -1.51
CA THR A 22 3.49 3.03 -0.62
C THR A 22 4.65 2.12 -0.99
N SER A 23 5.23 2.26 -2.19
CA SER A 23 6.46 1.56 -2.59
C SER A 23 7.74 2.08 -1.93
N ALA A 24 7.62 3.06 -1.01
CA ALA A 24 8.71 3.62 -0.23
C ALA A 24 9.60 2.58 0.49
N THR A 25 9.06 1.41 0.78
CA THR A 25 9.80 0.26 1.32
C THR A 25 11.02 -0.12 0.52
N ALA A 26 10.97 -0.01 -0.80
CA ALA A 26 12.06 -0.46 -1.67
C ALA A 26 13.31 0.41 -1.55
N PHE A 27 13.18 1.68 -1.13
CA PHE A 27 14.33 2.56 -0.91
C PHE A 27 14.73 2.70 0.58
N PHE A 28 14.10 1.95 1.48
CA PHE A 28 14.46 1.96 2.91
C PHE A 28 15.93 1.59 3.15
N SER A 29 16.52 0.76 2.27
CA SER A 29 17.93 0.39 2.33
C SER A 29 18.89 1.60 2.25
N LEU A 30 18.48 2.73 1.65
CA LEU A 30 19.29 3.95 1.61
C LEU A 30 19.55 4.52 3.00
N PHE A 31 18.67 4.27 3.94
CA PHE A 31 18.80 4.72 5.34
C PHE A 31 19.74 3.85 6.17
N CYS A 32 20.11 2.66 5.69
CA CYS A 32 20.92 1.70 6.43
C CYS A 32 22.27 2.31 6.83
N LEU A 33 23.08 2.72 5.86
CA LEU A 33 24.41 3.27 6.13
C LEU A 33 24.37 4.54 7.00
N PRO A 34 23.52 5.55 6.73
CA PRO A 34 23.41 6.73 7.57
C PRO A 34 23.03 6.43 9.02
N PHE A 35 22.05 5.55 9.27
CA PHE A 35 21.67 5.16 10.63
C PHE A 35 22.76 4.35 11.33
N CYS A 36 23.36 3.37 10.64
CA CYS A 36 24.43 2.55 11.19
C CYS A 36 25.65 3.40 11.56
N ASN A 37 26.03 4.37 10.72
CA ASN A 37 27.15 5.27 10.99
C ASN A 37 26.85 6.24 12.15
N GLN A 38 25.60 6.72 12.26
CA GLN A 38 25.22 7.69 13.29
C GLN A 38 25.06 7.06 14.67
N PHE A 39 24.52 5.85 14.76
CA PHE A 39 24.18 5.20 16.02
C PHE A 39 25.08 3.99 16.36
N GLY A 40 26.01 3.64 15.49
CA GLY A 40 26.89 2.47 15.68
C GLY A 40 26.18 1.13 15.56
N TRP A 41 25.07 1.07 14.82
CA TRP A 41 24.30 -0.16 14.66
C TRP A 41 24.92 -1.08 13.61
N SER A 42 24.67 -2.38 13.74
CA SER A 42 25.03 -3.35 12.73
C SER A 42 24.08 -3.27 11.53
N ASN A 43 24.61 -3.42 10.32
CA ASN A 43 23.79 -3.52 9.10
C ASN A 43 22.77 -4.68 9.19
N SER A 44 23.14 -5.76 9.88
CA SER A 44 22.26 -6.91 10.11
C SER A 44 21.05 -6.53 10.95
N ASP A 45 21.27 -5.80 12.05
CA ASP A 45 20.20 -5.37 12.94
C ASP A 45 19.24 -4.37 12.26
N PHE A 46 19.80 -3.45 11.46
CA PHE A 46 18.98 -2.54 10.66
C PHE A 46 18.14 -3.29 9.63
N SER A 47 18.72 -4.27 8.94
CA SER A 47 18.03 -5.07 7.92
C SER A 47 16.93 -5.97 8.52
N MET A 48 17.06 -6.36 9.80
CA MET A 48 16.04 -7.09 10.52
C MET A 48 14.74 -6.27 10.63
N ALA A 49 14.81 -4.94 10.75
CA ALA A 49 13.64 -4.07 10.73
C ALA A 49 12.82 -4.23 9.44
N TYR A 50 13.50 -4.36 8.30
CA TYR A 50 12.85 -4.62 7.02
C TYR A 50 12.21 -6.02 6.95
N THR A 51 12.86 -7.03 7.52
CA THR A 51 12.31 -8.38 7.60
C THR A 51 11.03 -8.40 8.44
N ILE A 52 11.03 -7.74 9.60
CA ILE A 52 9.84 -7.58 10.45
C ILE A 52 8.74 -6.84 9.69
N TYR A 53 9.10 -5.76 8.99
CA TYR A 53 8.16 -5.01 8.17
C TYR A 53 7.47 -5.90 7.14
N MET A 54 8.22 -6.70 6.37
CA MET A 54 7.66 -7.59 5.36
C MET A 54 6.76 -8.66 5.95
N PHE A 55 7.14 -9.23 7.10
CA PHE A 55 6.32 -10.21 7.81
C PHE A 55 4.98 -9.60 8.25
N ILE A 56 5.02 -8.43 8.90
CA ILE A 56 3.82 -7.72 9.35
C ILE A 56 2.97 -7.25 8.16
N TYR A 57 3.61 -6.76 7.09
CA TYR A 57 2.94 -6.38 5.85
C TYR A 57 2.11 -7.52 5.27
N CYS A 58 2.67 -8.74 5.18
CA CYS A 58 1.97 -9.92 4.69
C CYS A 58 0.85 -10.35 5.65
N ALA A 59 1.13 -10.42 6.95
CA ALA A 59 0.16 -10.85 7.97
C ALA A 59 -1.04 -9.89 8.05
N VAL A 60 -0.78 -8.58 8.11
CA VAL A 60 -1.83 -7.57 8.15
C VAL A 60 -2.49 -7.42 6.79
N GLY A 61 -1.78 -7.65 5.68
CA GLY A 61 -2.34 -7.64 4.33
C GLY A 61 -3.48 -8.65 4.16
N PHE A 62 -3.34 -9.83 4.73
CA PHE A 62 -4.41 -10.82 4.78
C PHE A 62 -5.63 -10.33 5.58
N LEU A 63 -5.40 -9.77 6.77
CA LEU A 63 -6.47 -9.20 7.60
C LEU A 63 -7.05 -7.92 7.00
N GLY A 64 -6.21 -7.11 6.37
CA GLY A 64 -6.58 -5.86 5.70
C GLY A 64 -7.52 -6.07 4.51
N GLY A 65 -7.36 -7.18 3.78
CA GLY A 65 -8.32 -7.60 2.75
C GLY A 65 -9.72 -7.83 3.30
N ILE A 66 -9.82 -8.60 4.39
CA ILE A 66 -11.10 -8.84 5.10
C ILE A 66 -11.68 -7.52 5.64
N LEU A 67 -10.83 -6.65 6.16
CA LEU A 67 -11.25 -5.36 6.70
C LEU A 67 -11.75 -4.42 5.60
N ALA A 68 -11.11 -4.42 4.44
CA ALA A 68 -11.50 -3.62 3.28
C ALA A 68 -12.84 -4.07 2.67
N GLU A 69 -13.20 -5.35 2.80
CA GLU A 69 -14.54 -5.85 2.40
C GLU A 69 -15.63 -5.41 3.37
N LYS A 70 -15.34 -5.36 4.68
CA LYS A 70 -16.31 -4.98 5.72
C LYS A 70 -16.43 -3.47 5.91
N LEU A 71 -15.33 -2.75 5.77
CA LEU A 71 -15.26 -1.29 5.86
C LEU A 71 -15.23 -0.71 4.45
N GLN A 72 -15.68 0.55 4.32
CA GLN A 72 -15.47 1.26 3.07
C GLN A 72 -13.95 1.35 2.77
N PRO A 73 -13.51 1.13 1.51
CA PRO A 73 -12.10 1.14 1.14
C PRO A 73 -11.36 2.42 1.59
N ARG A 74 -12.05 3.55 1.58
CA ARG A 74 -11.50 4.83 2.07
C ARG A 74 -11.10 4.78 3.54
N VAL A 75 -11.94 4.20 4.39
CA VAL A 75 -11.67 4.11 5.84
C VAL A 75 -10.43 3.25 6.08
N ALA A 76 -10.34 2.11 5.39
CA ALA A 76 -9.16 1.24 5.48
C ALA A 76 -7.88 1.96 5.02
N ILE A 77 -7.96 2.74 3.93
CA ILE A 77 -6.83 3.53 3.43
C ILE A 77 -6.40 4.61 4.44
N TYR A 78 -7.34 5.34 5.07
CA TYR A 78 -6.99 6.35 6.06
C TYR A 78 -6.39 5.76 7.33
N ILE A 79 -6.90 4.63 7.82
CA ILE A 79 -6.31 3.90 8.96
C ILE A 79 -4.89 3.46 8.60
N GLY A 80 -4.71 2.83 7.45
CA GLY A 80 -3.40 2.39 6.98
C GLY A 80 -2.44 3.58 6.76
N LEU A 81 -2.94 4.71 6.28
CA LEU A 81 -2.15 5.93 6.10
C LEU A 81 -1.59 6.47 7.42
N VAL A 82 -2.44 6.59 8.44
CA VAL A 82 -2.00 7.08 9.76
C VAL A 82 -0.93 6.17 10.35
N LEU A 83 -1.09 4.86 10.23
CA LEU A 83 -0.10 3.88 10.67
C LEU A 83 1.18 3.95 9.83
N PHE A 84 1.07 4.00 8.50
CA PHE A 84 2.22 4.02 7.60
C PHE A 84 3.05 5.30 7.77
N ALA A 85 2.41 6.46 7.65
CA ALA A 85 3.08 7.75 7.81
C ALA A 85 3.57 7.97 9.24
N GLY A 86 2.76 7.59 10.25
CA GLY A 86 3.15 7.62 11.65
C GLY A 86 4.37 6.75 11.92
N GLY A 87 4.43 5.54 11.38
CA GLY A 87 5.59 4.66 11.47
C GLY A 87 6.86 5.28 10.88
N TRP A 88 6.77 5.94 9.72
CA TRP A 88 7.89 6.67 9.12
C TRP A 88 8.34 7.87 9.98
N ILE A 89 7.40 8.65 10.52
CA ILE A 89 7.71 9.76 11.42
C ILE A 89 8.39 9.24 12.70
N LEU A 90 7.85 8.18 13.30
CA LEU A 90 8.42 7.55 14.49
C LEU A 90 9.81 6.97 14.23
N THR A 91 10.05 6.41 13.04
CA THR A 91 11.38 5.94 12.64
C THR A 91 12.42 7.07 12.72
N GLY A 92 12.04 8.31 12.41
CA GLY A 92 12.90 9.48 12.57
C GLY A 92 13.20 9.86 14.02
N PHE A 93 12.55 9.25 15.01
CA PHE A 93 12.88 9.39 16.43
C PHE A 93 13.59 8.17 17.00
N ALA A 94 13.92 7.18 16.16
CA ALA A 94 14.55 5.97 16.60
C ALA A 94 15.98 6.25 17.11
N SER A 95 16.18 6.05 18.40
CA SER A 95 17.47 6.10 19.09
C SER A 95 17.96 4.70 19.49
N SER A 96 17.15 3.67 19.32
CA SER A 96 17.45 2.28 19.64
C SER A 96 16.86 1.33 18.60
N ILE A 97 17.54 0.20 18.40
CA ILE A 97 17.12 -0.86 17.45
C ILE A 97 15.72 -1.41 17.77
N PRO A 98 15.36 -1.74 19.04
CA PRO A 98 14.01 -2.20 19.35
C PRO A 98 12.93 -1.18 19.00
N PHE A 99 13.21 0.10 19.19
CA PHE A 99 12.27 1.16 18.80
C PHE A 99 12.10 1.23 17.27
N LEU A 100 13.20 1.06 16.50
CA LEU A 100 13.15 0.96 15.05
C LEU A 100 12.27 -0.21 14.58
N TYR A 101 12.39 -1.37 15.23
CA TYR A 101 11.57 -2.55 14.93
C TYR A 101 10.08 -2.29 15.13
N ILE A 102 9.73 -1.58 16.21
CA ILE A 102 8.33 -1.22 16.49
C ILE A 102 7.85 -0.16 15.49
N ALA A 103 8.60 0.92 15.33
CA ALA A 103 8.18 2.07 14.53
C ALA A 103 8.08 1.71 13.04
N TYR A 104 9.15 1.20 12.47
CA TYR A 104 9.20 0.84 11.06
C TYR A 104 8.62 -0.55 10.81
N GLY A 105 9.09 -1.56 11.54
CA GLY A 105 8.71 -2.95 11.30
C GLY A 105 7.21 -3.19 11.55
N ILE A 106 6.72 -2.83 12.72
CA ILE A 106 5.34 -3.15 13.11
C ILE A 106 4.37 -2.07 12.61
N ILE A 107 4.56 -0.81 12.98
CA ILE A 107 3.58 0.25 12.73
C ILE A 107 3.51 0.60 11.24
N ALA A 108 4.65 0.88 10.58
CA ALA A 108 4.64 1.18 9.16
C ALA A 108 4.29 -0.04 8.31
N GLY A 109 4.74 -1.25 8.71
CA GLY A 109 4.38 -2.51 8.05
C GLY A 109 2.88 -2.79 8.08
N ALA A 110 2.24 -2.60 9.24
CA ALA A 110 0.79 -2.74 9.38
C ALA A 110 0.03 -1.72 8.53
N GLY A 111 0.52 -0.48 8.49
CA GLY A 111 -0.06 0.57 7.66
C GLY A 111 -0.06 0.20 6.18
N ALA A 112 1.09 -0.15 5.63
CA ALA A 112 1.22 -0.54 4.23
C ALA A 112 0.42 -1.80 3.90
N GLY A 113 0.41 -2.80 4.78
CA GLY A 113 -0.37 -4.03 4.65
C GLY A 113 -1.88 -3.78 4.63
N THR A 114 -2.36 -2.71 5.23
CA THR A 114 -3.78 -2.34 5.17
C THR A 114 -4.14 -1.58 3.89
N ILE A 115 -3.25 -0.73 3.38
CA ILE A 115 -3.52 0.13 2.22
C ILE A 115 -3.62 -0.67 0.93
N TYR A 116 -2.65 -1.54 0.63
CA TYR A 116 -2.55 -2.21 -0.65
C TYR A 116 -3.76 -3.09 -0.98
N PRO A 117 -4.25 -3.97 -0.06
CA PRO A 117 -5.44 -4.78 -0.32
C PRO A 117 -6.74 -3.96 -0.45
N ALA A 118 -6.78 -2.75 0.10
CA ALA A 118 -7.93 -1.86 -0.07
C ALA A 118 -7.93 -1.15 -1.44
N CYS A 119 -6.75 -0.85 -1.99
CA CYS A 119 -6.61 -0.06 -3.22
C CYS A 119 -6.78 -0.90 -4.48
N LEU A 120 -6.02 -1.98 -4.64
CA LEU A 120 -5.98 -2.76 -5.88
C LEU A 120 -7.34 -3.37 -6.25
N PRO A 121 -8.06 -4.09 -5.37
CA PRO A 121 -9.38 -4.63 -5.69
C PRO A 121 -10.39 -3.53 -6.03
N THR A 122 -10.30 -2.36 -5.37
CA THR A 122 -11.17 -1.23 -5.69
C THR A 122 -10.95 -0.75 -7.12
N ALA A 123 -9.70 -0.62 -7.58
CA ALA A 123 -9.42 -0.28 -8.97
C ALA A 123 -9.94 -1.34 -9.94
N LEU A 124 -9.75 -2.63 -9.64
CA LEU A 124 -10.19 -3.73 -10.51
C LEU A 124 -11.72 -3.79 -10.64
N LYS A 125 -12.48 -3.51 -9.58
CA LYS A 125 -13.96 -3.41 -9.62
C LYS A 125 -14.44 -2.32 -10.59
N TRP A 126 -13.67 -1.24 -10.77
CA TRP A 126 -13.98 -0.19 -11.74
C TRP A 126 -13.61 -0.54 -13.19
N PHE A 127 -12.76 -1.56 -13.40
CA PHE A 127 -12.25 -1.95 -14.73
C PHE A 127 -12.36 -3.46 -14.98
N PRO A 128 -13.54 -4.05 -14.90
CA PRO A 128 -13.73 -5.48 -15.18
C PRO A 128 -13.38 -5.84 -16.64
N ASP A 129 -13.50 -4.87 -17.56
CA ASP A 129 -13.16 -4.99 -18.98
C ASP A 129 -11.65 -5.00 -19.26
N LYS A 130 -10.82 -4.49 -18.35
CA LYS A 130 -9.36 -4.31 -18.52
C LYS A 130 -8.57 -4.67 -17.27
N SER A 131 -9.07 -5.63 -16.48
CA SER A 131 -8.50 -5.96 -15.15
C SER A 131 -7.00 -6.29 -15.21
N GLY A 132 -6.56 -7.08 -16.21
CA GLY A 132 -5.14 -7.40 -16.39
C GLY A 132 -4.27 -6.19 -16.71
N SER A 133 -4.71 -5.30 -17.60
CA SER A 133 -3.95 -4.08 -17.92
C SER A 133 -3.90 -3.12 -16.73
N ILE A 134 -4.99 -2.97 -16.00
CA ILE A 134 -5.06 -2.09 -14.83
C ILE A 134 -4.17 -2.60 -13.70
N SER A 135 -4.19 -3.91 -13.41
CA SER A 135 -3.30 -4.47 -12.40
C SER A 135 -1.82 -4.27 -12.78
N GLY A 136 -1.46 -4.50 -14.05
CA GLY A 136 -0.12 -4.26 -14.55
C GLY A 136 0.30 -2.79 -14.44
N LEU A 137 -0.58 -1.84 -14.78
CA LEU A 137 -0.30 -0.42 -14.66
C LEU A 137 -0.16 0.04 -13.19
N VAL A 138 -0.95 -0.50 -12.27
CA VAL A 138 -0.81 -0.22 -10.83
C VAL A 138 0.53 -0.73 -10.30
N GLN A 139 0.95 -1.92 -10.73
CA GLN A 139 2.27 -2.46 -10.39
C GLN A 139 3.42 -1.66 -11.00
N ALA A 140 3.25 -1.16 -12.22
CA ALA A 140 4.20 -0.23 -12.83
C ALA A 140 4.34 1.05 -12.00
N GLY A 141 3.22 1.60 -11.46
CA GLY A 141 3.25 2.72 -10.52
C GLY A 141 4.07 2.42 -9.27
N ALA A 142 3.89 1.23 -8.69
CA ALA A 142 4.69 0.79 -7.55
C ALA A 142 6.19 0.65 -7.90
N ALA A 143 6.52 0.17 -9.09
CA ALA A 143 7.91 0.06 -9.55
C ALA A 143 8.56 1.44 -9.83
N CYS A 144 7.78 2.42 -10.32
CA CYS A 144 8.25 3.77 -10.53
C CYS A 144 8.50 4.55 -9.23
N GLY A 145 7.84 4.16 -8.13
CA GLY A 145 7.96 4.84 -6.84
C GLY A 145 9.39 4.97 -6.32
N PRO A 146 10.14 3.87 -6.18
CA PRO A 146 11.54 3.94 -5.77
C PRO A 146 12.40 4.77 -6.71
N PHE A 147 12.16 4.69 -8.01
CA PHE A 147 12.92 5.44 -9.01
C PHE A 147 12.77 6.96 -8.82
N ILE A 148 11.57 7.43 -8.50
CA ILE A 148 11.27 8.85 -8.27
C ILE A 148 11.67 9.27 -6.86
N MET A 149 11.37 8.43 -5.86
CA MET A 149 11.53 8.80 -4.45
C MET A 149 12.95 8.61 -3.91
N SER A 150 13.75 7.70 -4.49
CA SER A 150 15.12 7.46 -4.01
C SER A 150 16.02 8.69 -4.12
N PRO A 151 16.06 9.43 -5.26
CA PRO A 151 16.83 10.66 -5.33
C PRO A 151 16.38 11.71 -4.32
N ILE A 152 15.06 11.83 -4.10
CA ILE A 152 14.50 12.76 -3.12
C ILE A 152 14.91 12.35 -1.70
N ALA A 153 14.81 11.06 -1.37
CA ALA A 153 15.23 10.54 -0.08
C ALA A 153 16.73 10.77 0.15
N GLN A 154 17.56 10.53 -0.87
CA GLN A 154 19.01 10.77 -0.77
C GLN A 154 19.32 12.25 -0.54
N MET A 155 18.70 13.17 -1.29
CA MET A 155 18.86 14.61 -1.06
C MET A 155 18.45 15.03 0.36
N LEU A 156 17.40 14.44 0.91
CA LEU A 156 16.96 14.73 2.27
C LEU A 156 17.96 14.18 3.31
N ILE A 157 18.52 13.00 3.07
CA ILE A 157 19.54 12.40 3.93
C ILE A 157 20.80 13.26 3.93
N ASP A 158 21.25 13.70 2.77
CA ASP A 158 22.49 14.49 2.62
C ASP A 158 22.39 15.88 3.26
N ASN A 159 21.20 16.51 3.19
CA ASN A 159 21.01 17.87 3.74
C ASN A 159 20.60 17.91 5.22
N PHE A 160 19.80 16.93 5.67
CA PHE A 160 19.16 16.98 6.99
C PHE A 160 19.49 15.78 7.88
N GLY A 161 20.21 14.79 7.34
CA GLY A 161 20.48 13.52 8.01
C GLY A 161 19.30 12.55 7.98
N ALA A 162 19.59 11.26 8.20
CA ALA A 162 18.62 10.18 8.05
C ALA A 162 17.39 10.29 8.99
N PRO A 163 17.53 10.65 10.29
CA PRO A 163 16.37 10.78 11.17
C PRO A 163 15.39 11.86 10.72
N MET A 164 15.90 13.00 10.27
CA MET A 164 15.04 14.10 9.81
C MET A 164 14.42 13.80 8.46
N ALA A 165 15.16 13.14 7.57
CA ALA A 165 14.64 12.68 6.28
C ALA A 165 13.44 11.73 6.46
N CYS A 166 13.49 10.80 7.42
CA CYS A 166 12.35 9.93 7.74
C CYS A 166 11.12 10.72 8.20
N LYS A 167 11.28 11.75 9.03
CA LYS A 167 10.18 12.61 9.49
C LYS A 167 9.55 13.37 8.34
N ILE A 168 10.37 13.98 7.48
CA ILE A 168 9.89 14.73 6.31
C ILE A 168 9.15 13.80 5.36
N LEU A 169 9.71 12.62 5.06
CA LEU A 169 9.05 11.63 4.19
C LEU A 169 7.73 11.15 4.79
N GLY A 170 7.67 10.90 6.10
CA GLY A 170 6.43 10.53 6.77
C GLY A 170 5.34 11.60 6.62
N VAL A 171 5.68 12.89 6.72
CA VAL A 171 4.75 14.00 6.47
C VAL A 171 4.34 14.06 5.00
N VAL A 172 5.28 13.89 4.07
CA VAL A 172 5.00 13.83 2.62
C VAL A 172 4.04 12.68 2.30
N PHE A 173 4.24 11.51 2.90
CA PHE A 173 3.32 10.37 2.74
C PHE A 173 1.95 10.67 3.32
N LEU A 174 1.88 11.30 4.50
CA LEU A 174 0.61 11.68 5.12
C LEU A 174 -0.21 12.60 4.21
N ILE A 175 0.42 13.63 3.66
CA ILE A 175 -0.24 14.60 2.78
C ILE A 175 -0.55 13.96 1.41
N GLY A 176 0.44 13.31 0.78
CA GLY A 176 0.31 12.75 -0.56
C GLY A 176 -0.75 11.66 -0.64
N VAL A 177 -0.65 10.67 0.26
CA VAL A 177 -1.62 9.56 0.33
C VAL A 177 -2.98 10.05 0.79
N GLY A 178 -3.03 10.98 1.76
CA GLY A 178 -4.27 11.56 2.26
C GLY A 178 -5.06 12.31 1.19
N ALA A 179 -4.38 13.13 0.40
CA ALA A 179 -4.98 13.85 -0.72
C ALA A 179 -5.52 12.89 -1.80
N VAL A 180 -4.79 11.80 -2.06
CA VAL A 180 -5.15 10.82 -3.08
C VAL A 180 -6.24 9.86 -2.61
N ALA A 181 -6.29 9.53 -1.34
CA ALA A 181 -7.32 8.67 -0.76
C ALA A 181 -8.73 9.21 -0.99
N TRP A 182 -8.90 10.55 -1.04
CA TRP A 182 -10.18 11.17 -1.39
C TRP A 182 -10.63 10.87 -2.82
N MET A 183 -9.71 10.61 -3.74
CA MET A 183 -10.03 10.26 -5.13
C MET A 183 -10.56 8.83 -5.26
N ILE A 184 -10.22 7.94 -4.33
CA ILE A 184 -10.59 6.53 -4.35
C ILE A 184 -12.01 6.38 -3.83
N VAL A 185 -12.94 6.06 -4.73
CA VAL A 185 -14.36 5.85 -4.44
C VAL A 185 -14.67 4.36 -4.60
N PRO A 186 -15.42 3.75 -3.67
CA PRO A 186 -15.89 2.38 -3.86
C PRO A 186 -16.75 2.28 -5.12
N CYS A 187 -16.62 1.16 -5.85
CA CYS A 187 -17.48 0.88 -6.99
C CYS A 187 -18.89 0.52 -6.47
N PRO A 188 -19.96 1.10 -7.00
CA PRO A 188 -21.33 0.68 -6.65
C PRO A 188 -21.59 -0.76 -7.08
N ASP A 189 -22.38 -1.47 -6.26
CA ASP A 189 -22.77 -2.84 -6.57
C ASP A 189 -23.55 -2.91 -7.88
N GLY A 190 -23.22 -3.91 -8.70
CA GLY A 190 -23.85 -4.11 -10.00
C GLY A 190 -23.44 -3.12 -11.11
N TRP A 191 -22.45 -2.26 -10.88
CA TRP A 191 -21.97 -1.37 -11.93
C TRP A 191 -21.17 -2.13 -12.99
N THR A 192 -21.54 -1.93 -14.25
CA THR A 192 -20.81 -2.48 -15.40
C THR A 192 -20.54 -1.37 -16.43
N PRO A 193 -19.40 -1.41 -17.14
CA PRO A 193 -19.13 -0.47 -18.22
C PRO A 193 -20.13 -0.62 -19.35
N GLU A 194 -20.53 0.50 -19.98
CA GLU A 194 -21.41 0.48 -21.14
C GLU A 194 -20.81 -0.39 -22.26
N GLY A 195 -21.61 -1.34 -22.77
CA GLY A 195 -21.22 -2.23 -23.87
C GLY A 195 -20.31 -3.40 -23.48
N TRP A 196 -20.01 -3.58 -22.18
CA TRP A 196 -19.25 -4.73 -21.72
C TRP A 196 -20.19 -5.89 -21.36
N VAL A 197 -19.92 -7.04 -21.97
CA VAL A 197 -20.59 -8.30 -21.65
C VAL A 197 -19.54 -9.21 -21.01
N PRO A 198 -19.80 -9.79 -19.84
CA PRO A 198 -18.85 -10.72 -19.22
C PRO A 198 -18.56 -11.89 -20.16
N SER A 199 -17.29 -12.28 -20.28
CA SER A 199 -16.96 -13.53 -21.00
C SER A 199 -17.63 -14.73 -20.32
N ALA A 200 -17.84 -15.81 -21.07
CA ALA A 200 -18.47 -17.02 -20.52
C ALA A 200 -17.76 -17.55 -19.26
N GLN A 201 -16.45 -17.32 -19.16
CA GLN A 201 -15.61 -17.65 -18.02
C GLN A 201 -15.87 -16.72 -16.83
N GLN A 202 -15.93 -15.41 -17.06
CA GLN A 202 -16.25 -14.39 -16.06
C GLN A 202 -17.71 -14.51 -15.56
N SER A 203 -18.64 -14.89 -16.45
CA SER A 203 -20.01 -15.16 -16.03
C SER A 203 -20.11 -16.37 -15.11
N LYS A 204 -19.30 -17.40 -15.33
CA LYS A 204 -19.20 -18.54 -14.41
C LYS A 204 -18.62 -18.13 -13.06
N GLU A 205 -17.58 -17.30 -13.03
CA GLU A 205 -16.97 -16.79 -11.79
C GLU A 205 -17.93 -15.90 -11.00
N LEU A 206 -18.72 -15.05 -11.67
CA LEU A 206 -19.75 -14.22 -11.04
C LEU A 206 -20.90 -15.03 -10.43
N HIS A 207 -21.15 -16.23 -10.94
CA HIS A 207 -22.18 -17.16 -10.42
C HIS A 207 -21.59 -18.27 -9.54
N THR A 208 -20.26 -18.31 -9.37
CA THR A 208 -19.62 -19.28 -8.47
C THR A 208 -19.86 -18.81 -7.03
N LYS A 209 -20.27 -19.75 -6.19
CA LYS A 209 -20.57 -19.52 -4.78
C LYS A 209 -19.34 -18.96 -4.08
N ASP A 210 -19.47 -17.78 -3.47
CA ASP A 210 -18.41 -17.23 -2.63
C ASP A 210 -18.13 -18.16 -1.46
N TYR A 211 -16.96 -18.76 -1.45
CA TYR A 211 -16.54 -19.64 -0.36
C TYR A 211 -15.88 -18.81 0.73
N ASN A 212 -16.36 -18.96 1.96
CA ASN A 212 -15.64 -18.46 3.12
C ASN A 212 -14.32 -19.22 3.30
N ILE A 213 -13.29 -18.57 3.86
CA ILE A 213 -11.96 -19.15 4.09
C ILE A 213 -12.00 -20.57 4.68
N PRO A 214 -12.83 -20.86 5.74
CA PRO A 214 -12.94 -22.23 6.26
C PRO A 214 -13.55 -23.25 5.29
N GLN A 215 -14.32 -22.78 4.31
CA GLN A 215 -14.93 -23.60 3.29
C GLN A 215 -13.94 -23.89 2.14
N MET A 216 -13.10 -22.91 1.79
CA MET A 216 -12.04 -23.08 0.79
C MET A 216 -11.03 -24.14 1.21
N VAL A 217 -10.55 -24.10 2.46
CA VAL A 217 -9.59 -25.07 3.00
C VAL A 217 -10.15 -26.50 3.03
N LYS A 218 -11.49 -26.67 3.03
CA LYS A 218 -12.14 -27.98 3.00
C LYS A 218 -12.46 -28.50 1.58
N THR A 219 -12.20 -27.71 0.53
CA THR A 219 -12.41 -28.14 -0.85
C THR A 219 -11.21 -28.97 -1.35
N PRO A 220 -11.44 -30.08 -2.10
CA PRO A 220 -10.38 -30.99 -2.55
C PRO A 220 -9.40 -30.36 -3.58
N ILE A 221 -9.51 -29.09 -3.87
CA ILE A 221 -8.61 -28.34 -4.76
C ILE A 221 -7.47 -27.67 -3.94
N PHE A 222 -7.58 -27.65 -2.62
CA PHE A 222 -6.56 -27.30 -1.66
C PHE A 222 -6.13 -28.56 -0.92
#